data_3e2c67a96e13145c4d8f188abe79a8d1
#
_entry.id   3e2c67a96e13145c4d8f188abe79a8d1
#
_cell.length_a   1.000
_cell.length_b   1.000
_cell.length_c   1.000
_cell.angle_alpha   90.00
_cell.angle_beta   90.00
_cell.angle_gamma   90.00
#
_symmetry.space_group_name_H-M   'P 1'
#
loop_
_entity.id
_entity.type
_entity.pdbx_description
1 polymer ?
#
loop_
_entity_poly.entity_id
_entity_poly.type
_entity_poly.pdbx_seq_one_letter_code
_entity_poly.pdbx_strand_id
1 'polypeptide(L)'
;REVFWHVTVKVLNSYHSSQKGKCFMKKTNPYQVTEWYRSVIRTQIKPGDLCIDATMGNGHDTLFLSQLAGPSGCVLAFDIQQAALDSTKALLQEHEHLAPVQLLLDSHAHMSSYADPGTVSCIVFNLGYLPSGDHSIATHKESTIVALEQGLELLKTGGCISLCIYSGGDSGFEERDGVLDYLKGLDSKKYLVVLSCYYNRPNHPPIPVIIYKM
;
A
#
# COMPACT_ATOMS: atom_id res chain seq x y z
N ARG A 1 -3.24 14.77 -26.42
CA ARG A 1 -4.02 14.95 -25.17
C ARG A 1 -4.69 13.62 -24.90
N GLU A 2 -4.04 12.74 -24.16
CA GLU A 2 -4.63 11.52 -23.65
C GLU A 2 -5.56 11.86 -22.49
N VAL A 3 -6.79 11.36 -22.57
CA VAL A 3 -7.83 11.60 -21.57
C VAL A 3 -7.65 10.53 -20.50
N PHE A 4 -7.02 10.89 -19.38
CA PHE A 4 -6.94 10.04 -18.21
C PHE A 4 -8.34 9.91 -17.58
N TRP A 5 -8.88 8.68 -17.57
CA TRP A 5 -10.14 8.38 -16.90
C TRP A 5 -9.89 8.20 -15.41
N HIS A 6 -10.29 9.18 -14.62
CA HIS A 6 -10.31 9.10 -13.18
C HIS A 6 -11.63 8.52 -12.73
N VAL A 7 -11.63 7.34 -12.14
CA VAL A 7 -12.82 6.77 -11.50
C VAL A 7 -12.77 7.08 -10.01
N THR A 8 -13.47 8.14 -9.62
CA THR A 8 -13.69 8.42 -8.19
C THR A 8 -14.89 7.63 -7.72
N VAL A 9 -14.69 6.63 -6.87
CA VAL A 9 -15.79 5.88 -6.24
C VAL A 9 -16.30 6.67 -5.04
N LYS A 10 -17.34 7.51 -5.23
CA LYS A 10 -18.14 8.01 -4.12
C LYS A 10 -19.14 6.93 -3.76
N VAL A 11 -18.98 6.33 -2.58
CA VAL A 11 -20.00 5.44 -2.03
C VAL A 11 -21.20 6.29 -1.65
N LEU A 12 -22.22 6.29 -2.49
CA LEU A 12 -23.52 6.89 -2.19
C LEU A 12 -24.24 5.96 -1.22
N ASN A 13 -24.45 6.42 0.02
CA ASN A 13 -25.26 5.75 1.03
C ASN A 13 -26.70 5.64 0.54
N SER A 14 -27.12 4.47 0.07
CA SER A 14 -28.52 4.11 -0.02
C SER A 14 -28.87 3.28 1.23
N TYR A 15 -29.65 3.87 2.12
CA TYR A 15 -30.23 3.18 3.28
C TYR A 15 -31.07 2.00 2.80
N HIS A 16 -30.63 0.78 3.10
CA HIS A 16 -31.50 -0.37 3.26
C HIS A 16 -31.08 -1.14 4.51
N SER A 17 -31.96 -1.10 5.48
CA SER A 17 -31.90 -1.86 6.72
C SER A 17 -32.14 -3.34 6.47
N SER A 18 -31.50 -4.16 7.27
CA SER A 18 -31.78 -5.57 7.56
C SER A 18 -30.93 -6.61 6.85
N GLN A 19 -29.95 -7.18 7.56
CA GLN A 19 -30.04 -8.55 8.11
C GLN A 19 -28.74 -8.91 8.85
N LYS A 20 -28.93 -9.49 10.05
CA LYS A 20 -27.88 -10.02 10.91
C LYS A 20 -27.17 -11.18 10.20
N GLY A 21 -26.10 -10.92 9.48
CA GLY A 21 -25.13 -11.91 9.03
C GLY A 21 -24.05 -12.06 10.11
N LYS A 22 -23.92 -13.26 10.70
CA LYS A 22 -22.76 -13.62 11.53
C LYS A 22 -21.52 -13.51 10.66
N CYS A 23 -20.79 -12.41 10.79
CA CYS A 23 -19.46 -12.29 10.23
C CYS A 23 -18.56 -13.31 10.94
N PHE A 24 -18.30 -14.45 10.28
CA PHE A 24 -17.21 -15.33 10.66
C PHE A 24 -15.90 -14.59 10.36
N MET A 25 -15.40 -13.84 11.34
CA MET A 25 -14.03 -13.36 11.27
C MET A 25 -13.12 -14.59 11.11
N LYS A 26 -12.57 -14.81 9.90
CA LYS A 26 -11.44 -15.70 9.73
C LYS A 26 -10.41 -15.25 10.76
N LYS A 27 -10.03 -16.14 11.70
CA LYS A 27 -8.93 -15.86 12.62
C LYS A 27 -7.69 -15.58 11.78
N THR A 28 -7.38 -14.30 11.55
CA THR A 28 -6.13 -13.91 10.93
C THR A 28 -5.00 -14.32 11.86
N ASN A 29 -3.99 -14.96 11.32
CA ASN A 29 -2.80 -15.30 12.10
C ASN A 29 -2.03 -13.99 12.39
N PRO A 30 -1.95 -13.51 13.64
CA PRO A 30 -1.32 -12.23 13.97
C PRO A 30 0.19 -12.20 13.66
N TYR A 31 0.77 -13.35 13.34
CA TYR A 31 2.19 -13.49 12.98
C TYR A 31 2.42 -13.48 11.46
N GLN A 32 1.39 -13.25 10.65
CA GLN A 32 1.57 -12.98 9.23
C GLN A 32 2.22 -11.61 9.02
N VAL A 33 3.06 -11.51 7.99
CA VAL A 33 3.77 -10.27 7.68
C VAL A 33 2.83 -9.07 7.50
N THR A 34 1.68 -9.29 6.85
CA THR A 34 0.65 -8.28 6.63
C THR A 34 0.06 -7.76 7.94
N GLU A 35 -0.26 -8.63 8.88
CA GLU A 35 -0.79 -8.24 10.19
C GLU A 35 0.27 -7.51 11.02
N TRP A 36 1.53 -7.92 10.89
CA TRP A 36 2.64 -7.28 11.61
C TRP A 36 2.81 -5.82 11.18
N TYR A 37 3.01 -5.53 9.88
CA TYR A 37 3.19 -4.14 9.45
C TYR A 37 1.93 -3.30 9.64
N ARG A 38 0.72 -3.87 9.45
CA ARG A 38 -0.54 -3.19 9.73
C ARG A 38 -0.65 -2.77 11.19
N SER A 39 -0.17 -3.60 12.13
CA SER A 39 -0.16 -3.23 13.55
C SER A 39 0.74 -2.02 13.84
N VAL A 40 1.86 -1.89 13.11
CA VAL A 40 2.77 -0.74 13.21
C VAL A 40 2.14 0.51 12.61
N ILE A 41 1.70 0.46 11.35
CA ILE A 41 1.20 1.66 10.66
C ILE A 41 -0.16 2.14 11.17
N ARG A 42 -0.94 1.27 11.82
CA ARG A 42 -2.22 1.64 12.45
C ARG A 42 -2.09 2.81 13.43
N THR A 43 -0.96 2.90 14.11
CA THR A 43 -0.70 3.97 15.09
C THR A 43 -0.25 5.27 14.45
N GLN A 44 0.11 5.24 13.16
CA GLN A 44 0.63 6.38 12.41
C GLN A 44 -0.47 7.13 11.65
N ILE A 45 -1.57 6.45 11.31
CA ILE A 45 -2.66 7.00 10.50
C ILE A 45 -3.76 7.53 11.40
N LYS A 46 -4.26 8.72 11.09
CA LYS A 46 -5.35 9.39 11.80
C LYS A 46 -6.51 9.67 10.86
N PRO A 47 -7.75 9.77 11.37
CA PRO A 47 -8.87 10.27 10.57
C PRO A 47 -8.55 11.61 9.91
N GLY A 48 -8.81 11.71 8.61
CA GLY A 48 -8.49 12.87 7.80
C GLY A 48 -7.17 12.80 7.02
N ASP A 49 -6.37 11.76 7.26
CA ASP A 49 -5.07 11.59 6.58
C ASP A 49 -5.22 11.21 5.10
N LEU A 50 -4.25 11.67 4.30
CA LEU A 50 -4.01 11.18 2.93
C LEU A 50 -3.05 10.00 3.00
N CYS A 51 -3.46 8.85 2.45
CA CYS A 51 -2.64 7.64 2.37
C CYS A 51 -2.49 7.18 0.92
N ILE A 52 -1.45 6.42 0.63
CA ILE A 52 -1.21 5.80 -0.68
C ILE A 52 -1.05 4.29 -0.51
N ASP A 53 -1.76 3.53 -1.33
CA ASP A 53 -1.48 2.12 -1.60
C ASP A 53 -0.78 2.04 -2.96
N ALA A 54 0.52 1.85 -2.95
CA ALA A 54 1.35 1.88 -4.16
C ALA A 54 1.29 0.58 -4.97
N THR A 55 0.69 -0.48 -4.40
CA THR A 55 0.56 -1.82 -5.00
C THR A 55 -0.79 -2.42 -4.61
N MET A 56 -1.84 -1.83 -5.12
CA MET A 56 -3.23 -2.06 -4.71
C MET A 56 -3.65 -3.53 -4.72
N GLY A 57 -3.32 -4.26 -5.78
CA GLY A 57 -3.62 -5.67 -5.92
C GLY A 57 -5.09 -6.00 -5.70
N ASN A 58 -5.37 -6.89 -4.75
CA ASN A 58 -6.73 -7.27 -4.37
C ASN A 58 -7.41 -6.29 -3.38
N GLY A 59 -6.82 -5.14 -3.10
CA GLY A 59 -7.42 -4.05 -2.35
C GLY A 59 -7.41 -4.17 -0.83
N HIS A 60 -6.77 -5.19 -0.26
CA HIS A 60 -6.81 -5.42 1.19
C HIS A 60 -6.12 -4.32 1.99
N ASP A 61 -5.01 -3.75 1.47
CA ASP A 61 -4.34 -2.62 2.13
C ASP A 61 -5.05 -1.31 1.80
N THR A 62 -5.58 -1.14 0.59
CA THR A 62 -6.46 -0.02 0.25
C THR A 62 -7.65 0.07 1.22
N LEU A 63 -8.35 -1.04 1.46
CA LEU A 63 -9.44 -1.12 2.43
C LEU A 63 -8.98 -0.76 3.84
N PHE A 64 -7.86 -1.35 4.29
CA PHE A 64 -7.30 -1.09 5.61
C PHE A 64 -6.94 0.40 5.80
N LEU A 65 -6.28 1.03 4.83
CA LEU A 65 -5.94 2.44 4.86
C LEU A 65 -7.20 3.32 4.87
N SER A 66 -8.20 2.99 4.04
CA SER A 66 -9.44 3.76 3.96
C SER A 66 -10.26 3.69 5.24
N GLN A 67 -10.26 2.55 5.95
CA GLN A 67 -10.89 2.42 7.27
C GLN A 67 -10.21 3.30 8.33
N LEU A 68 -8.88 3.40 8.31
CA LEU A 68 -8.14 4.22 9.28
C LEU A 68 -8.24 5.72 8.99
N ALA A 69 -8.12 6.11 7.72
CA ALA A 69 -8.25 7.51 7.30
C ALA A 69 -9.67 8.04 7.46
N GLY A 70 -10.67 7.15 7.44
CA GLY A 70 -12.08 7.50 7.69
C GLY A 70 -12.67 8.47 6.66
N PRO A 71 -13.96 8.84 6.77
CA PRO A 71 -14.68 9.60 5.74
C PRO A 71 -14.09 10.98 5.41
N SER A 72 -13.27 11.54 6.29
CA SER A 72 -12.60 12.84 6.09
C SER A 72 -11.21 12.73 5.46
N GLY A 73 -10.67 11.52 5.33
CA GLY A 73 -9.38 11.25 4.70
C GLY A 73 -9.50 10.93 3.22
N CYS A 74 -8.41 10.45 2.63
CA CYS A 74 -8.36 10.02 1.24
C CYS A 74 -7.33 8.90 1.07
N VAL A 75 -7.57 7.99 0.11
CA VAL A 75 -6.59 6.98 -0.30
C VAL A 75 -6.41 7.04 -1.81
N LEU A 76 -5.15 7.13 -2.25
CA LEU A 76 -4.76 6.93 -3.65
C LEU A 76 -4.24 5.50 -3.78
N ALA A 77 -4.80 4.71 -4.68
CA ALA A 77 -4.44 3.30 -4.83
C ALA A 77 -4.01 3.01 -6.27
N PHE A 78 -2.78 2.54 -6.44
CA PHE A 78 -2.12 2.35 -7.73
C PHE A 78 -1.99 0.88 -8.08
N ASP A 79 -2.29 0.55 -9.32
CA ASP A 79 -1.91 -0.72 -9.96
C ASP A 79 -1.87 -0.54 -11.48
N ILE A 80 -1.04 -1.32 -12.15
CA ILE A 80 -0.94 -1.33 -13.60
C ILE A 80 -1.89 -2.36 -14.26
N GLN A 81 -2.55 -3.19 -13.47
CA GLN A 81 -3.46 -4.24 -13.93
C GLN A 81 -4.92 -3.85 -13.69
N GLN A 82 -5.74 -3.84 -14.75
CA GLN A 82 -7.18 -3.58 -14.65
C GLN A 82 -7.88 -4.54 -13.67
N ALA A 83 -7.45 -5.81 -13.63
CA ALA A 83 -8.01 -6.81 -12.71
C ALA A 83 -7.86 -6.43 -11.23
N ALA A 84 -6.78 -5.74 -10.86
CA ALA A 84 -6.57 -5.22 -9.51
C ALA A 84 -7.59 -4.12 -9.17
N LEU A 85 -7.83 -3.19 -10.12
CA LEU A 85 -8.84 -2.14 -9.93
C LEU A 85 -10.23 -2.73 -9.75
N ASP A 86 -10.60 -3.70 -10.59
CA ASP A 86 -11.93 -4.33 -10.55
C ASP A 86 -12.13 -5.09 -9.23
N SER A 87 -11.12 -5.85 -8.79
CA SER A 87 -11.13 -6.57 -7.51
C SER A 87 -11.25 -5.63 -6.32
N THR A 88 -10.41 -4.58 -6.30
CA THR A 88 -10.42 -3.58 -5.22
C THR A 88 -11.74 -2.82 -5.17
N LYS A 89 -12.28 -2.42 -6.33
CA LYS A 89 -13.59 -1.76 -6.41
C LYS A 89 -14.70 -2.63 -5.82
N ALA A 90 -14.73 -3.92 -6.19
CA ALA A 90 -15.71 -4.87 -5.64
C ALA A 90 -15.59 -5.00 -4.13
N LEU A 91 -14.35 -5.14 -3.61
CA LEU A 91 -14.09 -5.23 -2.17
C LEU A 91 -14.58 -3.98 -1.42
N LEU A 92 -14.26 -2.78 -1.92
CA LEU A 92 -14.65 -1.53 -1.25
C LEU A 92 -16.17 -1.33 -1.21
N GLN A 93 -16.91 -1.82 -2.20
CA GLN A 93 -18.38 -1.72 -2.24
C GLN A 93 -19.09 -2.53 -1.14
N GLU A 94 -18.42 -3.51 -0.54
CA GLU A 94 -18.94 -4.33 0.56
C GLU A 94 -18.81 -3.66 1.93
N HIS A 95 -18.17 -2.47 2.01
CA HIS A 95 -17.83 -1.79 3.26
C HIS A 95 -18.39 -0.38 3.29
N GLU A 96 -18.70 0.09 4.51
CA GLU A 96 -19.23 1.44 4.79
C GLU A 96 -18.22 2.26 5.60
N HIS A 97 -18.44 3.58 5.65
CA HIS A 97 -17.65 4.52 6.45
C HIS A 97 -16.16 4.59 6.09
N LEU A 98 -15.85 4.33 4.82
CA LEU A 98 -14.49 4.41 4.28
C LEU A 98 -14.11 5.86 3.91
N ALA A 99 -12.80 6.13 3.92
CA ALA A 99 -12.27 7.29 3.22
C ALA A 99 -12.59 7.16 1.70
N PRO A 100 -12.80 8.28 0.98
CA PRO A 100 -12.78 8.29 -0.47
C PRO A 100 -11.52 7.62 -1.00
N VAL A 101 -11.67 6.69 -1.95
CA VAL A 101 -10.56 6.00 -2.61
C VAL A 101 -10.54 6.37 -4.08
N GLN A 102 -9.40 6.81 -4.57
CA GLN A 102 -9.13 6.99 -5.99
C GLN A 102 -8.33 5.79 -6.49
N LEU A 103 -8.96 4.97 -7.34
CA LEU A 103 -8.31 3.84 -7.99
C LEU A 103 -7.62 4.32 -9.26
N LEU A 104 -6.32 4.07 -9.37
CA LEU A 104 -5.46 4.60 -10.43
C LEU A 104 -4.84 3.44 -11.22
N LEU A 105 -5.24 3.32 -12.49
CA LEU A 105 -4.60 2.40 -13.44
C LEU A 105 -3.32 3.07 -13.95
N ASP A 106 -2.31 3.12 -13.09
CA ASP A 106 -1.03 3.76 -13.37
C ASP A 106 0.08 3.13 -12.53
N SER A 107 1.32 3.37 -12.92
CA SER A 107 2.47 2.94 -12.16
C SER A 107 2.65 3.78 -10.89
N HIS A 108 3.00 3.13 -9.79
CA HIS A 108 3.42 3.81 -8.57
C HIS A 108 4.63 4.74 -8.78
N ALA A 109 5.39 4.55 -9.85
CA ALA A 109 6.49 5.45 -10.24
C ALA A 109 6.02 6.85 -10.69
N HIS A 110 4.70 7.08 -10.80
CA HIS A 110 4.12 8.38 -11.17
C HIS A 110 3.35 9.03 -10.01
N MET A 111 3.48 8.53 -8.78
CA MET A 111 2.65 8.97 -7.65
C MET A 111 2.79 10.48 -7.32
N SER A 112 3.93 11.10 -7.65
CA SER A 112 4.14 12.54 -7.49
C SER A 112 3.21 13.42 -8.37
N SER A 113 2.55 12.83 -9.38
CA SER A 113 1.55 13.52 -10.20
C SER A 113 0.18 13.61 -9.53
N TYR A 114 -0.03 12.93 -8.40
CA TYR A 114 -1.33 12.76 -7.76
C TYR A 114 -1.40 13.32 -6.32
N ALA A 115 -0.28 13.71 -5.75
CA ALA A 115 -0.21 14.29 -4.40
C ALA A 115 0.89 15.34 -4.31
N ASP A 116 0.69 16.33 -3.44
CA ASP A 116 1.68 17.37 -3.19
C ASP A 116 2.77 16.88 -2.21
N PRO A 117 4.02 17.38 -2.33
CA PRO A 117 5.08 17.07 -1.38
C PRO A 117 4.69 17.42 0.06
N GLY A 118 5.03 16.53 1.00
CA GLY A 118 4.80 16.73 2.43
C GLY A 118 3.35 16.59 2.89
N THR A 119 2.46 15.99 2.09
CA THR A 119 1.02 15.85 2.43
C THR A 119 0.61 14.43 2.83
N VAL A 120 1.37 13.41 2.43
CA VAL A 120 1.02 12.01 2.62
C VAL A 120 1.45 11.51 3.99
N SER A 121 0.55 10.85 4.70
CA SER A 121 0.80 10.31 6.05
C SER A 121 1.42 8.93 6.03
N CYS A 122 0.95 8.07 5.12
CA CYS A 122 1.39 6.69 5.02
C CYS A 122 1.36 6.23 3.57
N ILE A 123 2.41 5.51 3.15
CA ILE A 123 2.48 4.84 1.85
C ILE A 123 2.74 3.36 2.11
N VAL A 124 1.98 2.47 1.45
CA VAL A 124 2.17 1.02 1.56
C VAL A 124 2.62 0.44 0.23
N PHE A 125 3.66 -0.40 0.28
CA PHE A 125 4.16 -1.19 -0.83
C PHE A 125 4.18 -2.67 -0.46
N ASN A 126 3.60 -3.52 -1.29
CA ASN A 126 3.81 -4.97 -1.28
C ASN A 126 4.47 -5.35 -2.60
N LEU A 127 5.80 -5.48 -2.60
CA LEU A 127 6.56 -5.78 -3.81
C LEU A 127 6.36 -7.23 -4.23
N GLY A 128 6.24 -7.46 -5.53
CA GLY A 128 6.03 -8.78 -6.10
C GLY A 128 5.00 -8.77 -7.22
N TYR A 129 4.21 -9.82 -7.32
CA TYR A 129 3.17 -9.99 -8.33
C TYR A 129 1.78 -10.11 -7.71
N LEU A 130 0.75 -9.84 -8.49
CA LEU A 130 -0.65 -10.05 -8.08
C LEU A 130 -0.93 -11.57 -7.99
N PRO A 131 -1.26 -12.12 -6.80
CA PRO A 131 -1.40 -13.56 -6.61
C PRO A 131 -2.41 -14.26 -7.53
N SER A 132 -3.43 -13.54 -7.99
CA SER A 132 -4.47 -14.03 -8.91
C SER A 132 -4.35 -13.46 -10.33
N GLY A 133 -3.30 -12.67 -10.60
CA GLY A 133 -3.07 -12.01 -11.88
C GLY A 133 -2.05 -12.72 -12.75
N ASP A 134 -1.55 -12.00 -13.74
CA ASP A 134 -0.45 -12.44 -14.59
C ASP A 134 0.87 -12.33 -13.82
N HIS A 135 1.46 -13.47 -13.47
CA HIS A 135 2.72 -13.54 -12.72
C HIS A 135 3.95 -13.04 -13.50
N SER A 136 3.82 -12.82 -14.83
CA SER A 136 4.86 -12.16 -15.61
C SER A 136 4.92 -10.64 -15.34
N ILE A 137 3.85 -10.09 -14.75
CA ILE A 137 3.76 -8.70 -14.35
C ILE A 137 4.07 -8.61 -12.85
N ALA A 138 5.27 -8.18 -12.54
CA ALA A 138 5.76 -7.99 -11.17
C ALA A 138 6.34 -6.58 -11.02
N THR A 139 6.56 -6.16 -9.78
CA THR A 139 7.35 -4.95 -9.51
C THR A 139 8.80 -5.17 -9.94
N HIS A 140 9.46 -4.09 -10.33
CA HIS A 140 10.85 -4.10 -10.75
C HIS A 140 11.65 -3.06 -9.97
N LYS A 141 12.90 -3.38 -9.68
CA LYS A 141 13.84 -2.56 -8.92
C LYS A 141 13.82 -1.08 -9.33
N GLU A 142 13.88 -0.80 -10.63
CA GLU A 142 13.97 0.56 -11.17
C GLU A 142 12.70 1.37 -10.84
N SER A 143 11.53 0.82 -11.13
CA SER A 143 10.24 1.48 -10.85
C SER A 143 9.99 1.62 -9.35
N THR A 144 10.39 0.63 -8.56
CA THR A 144 10.27 0.65 -7.10
C THR A 144 11.16 1.72 -6.48
N ILE A 145 12.41 1.87 -6.92
CA ILE A 145 13.31 2.92 -6.40
C ILE A 145 12.77 4.31 -6.76
N VAL A 146 12.34 4.55 -7.99
CA VAL A 146 11.70 5.82 -8.39
C VAL A 146 10.48 6.12 -7.52
N ALA A 147 9.64 5.12 -7.27
CA ALA A 147 8.47 5.27 -6.43
C ALA A 147 8.82 5.57 -4.96
N LEU A 148 9.87 4.94 -4.42
CA LEU A 148 10.36 5.23 -3.08
C LEU A 148 10.91 6.67 -2.97
N GLU A 149 11.67 7.15 -3.96
CA GLU A 149 12.17 8.53 -4.02
C GLU A 149 11.01 9.53 -3.99
N GLN A 150 10.02 9.36 -4.85
CA GLN A 150 8.82 10.19 -4.86
C GLN A 150 8.05 10.08 -3.54
N GLY A 151 7.88 8.86 -3.02
CA GLY A 151 7.19 8.62 -1.76
C GLY A 151 7.83 9.34 -0.58
N LEU A 152 9.15 9.35 -0.49
CA LEU A 152 9.89 10.07 0.55
C LEU A 152 9.69 11.59 0.48
N GLU A 153 9.55 12.16 -0.73
CA GLU A 153 9.21 13.57 -0.91
C GLU A 153 7.77 13.87 -0.50
N LEU A 154 6.83 13.00 -0.92
CA LEU A 154 5.40 13.13 -0.63
C LEU A 154 5.06 12.98 0.85
N LEU A 155 5.83 12.20 1.63
CA LEU A 155 5.58 12.04 3.06
C LEU A 155 5.65 13.37 3.80
N LYS A 156 4.69 13.62 4.68
CA LYS A 156 4.79 14.64 5.73
C LYS A 156 5.83 14.24 6.79
N THR A 157 6.39 15.21 7.51
CA THR A 157 7.19 14.92 8.71
C THR A 157 6.36 14.09 9.71
N GLY A 158 6.94 13.02 10.24
CA GLY A 158 6.25 12.04 11.07
C GLY A 158 5.43 11.02 10.29
N GLY A 159 5.37 11.11 8.94
CA GLY A 159 4.76 10.09 8.09
C GLY A 159 5.66 8.88 7.90
N CYS A 160 5.13 7.80 7.34
CA CYS A 160 5.88 6.57 7.12
C CYS A 160 5.61 5.90 5.77
N ILE A 161 6.61 5.15 5.28
CA ILE A 161 6.43 4.14 4.23
C ILE A 161 6.49 2.77 4.87
N SER A 162 5.50 1.93 4.61
CA SER A 162 5.52 0.50 4.90
C SER A 162 5.83 -0.26 3.63
N LEU A 163 6.94 -0.97 3.61
CA LEU A 163 7.40 -1.72 2.46
C LEU A 163 7.54 -3.19 2.84
N CYS A 164 6.88 -4.09 2.13
CA CYS A 164 7.03 -5.52 2.27
C CYS A 164 7.76 -6.08 1.04
N ILE A 165 8.99 -6.56 1.23
CA ILE A 165 9.85 -7.05 0.15
C ILE A 165 9.73 -8.56 0.09
N TYR A 166 9.21 -9.07 -1.04
CA TYR A 166 9.12 -10.51 -1.30
C TYR A 166 10.31 -10.95 -2.15
N SER A 167 10.85 -12.13 -1.87
CA SER A 167 12.04 -12.69 -2.55
C SER A 167 11.65 -13.85 -3.47
N GLY A 168 10.45 -13.85 -4.05
CA GLY A 168 9.94 -14.92 -4.91
C GLY A 168 10.15 -14.67 -6.41
N GLY A 169 10.37 -15.76 -7.19
CA GLY A 169 10.61 -15.67 -8.63
C GLY A 169 12.03 -15.27 -9.01
N ASP A 170 12.33 -15.30 -10.32
CA ASP A 170 13.70 -15.10 -10.85
C ASP A 170 14.24 -13.68 -10.63
N SER A 171 13.37 -12.65 -10.65
CA SER A 171 13.74 -11.25 -10.46
C SER A 171 13.60 -10.74 -9.02
N GLY A 172 12.91 -11.49 -8.14
CA GLY A 172 12.60 -11.03 -6.78
C GLY A 172 13.83 -10.84 -5.88
N PHE A 173 14.89 -11.60 -6.11
CA PHE A 173 16.15 -11.44 -5.36
C PHE A 173 16.91 -10.20 -5.81
N GLU A 174 16.93 -9.88 -7.09
CA GLU A 174 17.58 -8.68 -7.62
C GLU A 174 16.85 -7.41 -7.15
N GLU A 175 15.52 -7.39 -7.22
CA GLU A 175 14.72 -6.29 -6.69
C GLU A 175 14.97 -6.11 -5.19
N ARG A 176 14.92 -7.20 -4.40
CA ARG A 176 15.18 -7.18 -2.96
C ARG A 176 16.54 -6.54 -2.65
N ASP A 177 17.60 -7.04 -3.26
CA ASP A 177 18.96 -6.61 -2.95
C ASP A 177 19.17 -5.15 -3.36
N GLY A 178 18.66 -4.74 -4.53
CA GLY A 178 18.74 -3.36 -4.99
C GLY A 178 17.93 -2.39 -4.10
N VAL A 179 16.75 -2.79 -3.65
CA VAL A 179 15.94 -1.98 -2.73
C VAL A 179 16.63 -1.87 -1.36
N LEU A 180 17.16 -2.96 -0.81
CA LEU A 180 17.88 -2.92 0.47
C LEU A 180 19.13 -2.05 0.40
N ASP A 181 19.89 -2.09 -0.69
CA ASP A 181 21.05 -1.21 -0.88
C ASP A 181 20.64 0.26 -0.97
N TYR A 182 19.56 0.57 -1.69
CA TYR A 182 19.00 1.92 -1.75
C TYR A 182 18.62 2.42 -0.34
N LEU A 183 17.88 1.62 0.43
CA LEU A 183 17.43 1.98 1.78
C LEU A 183 18.59 2.24 2.74
N LYS A 184 19.67 1.47 2.61
CA LYS A 184 20.90 1.64 3.41
C LYS A 184 21.59 2.98 3.11
N GLY A 185 21.42 3.53 1.91
CA GLY A 185 21.99 4.81 1.48
C GLY A 185 21.18 6.03 1.91
N LEU A 186 19.99 5.89 2.49
CA LEU A 186 19.16 7.02 2.89
C LEU A 186 19.81 7.85 4.01
N ASP A 187 19.64 9.18 3.92
CA ASP A 187 20.16 10.13 4.92
C ASP A 187 19.51 9.88 6.31
N SER A 188 20.30 9.33 7.22
CA SER A 188 19.87 8.98 8.57
C SER A 188 19.47 10.18 9.45
N LYS A 189 19.71 11.42 9.00
CA LYS A 189 19.22 12.64 9.66
C LYS A 189 17.78 12.99 9.24
N LYS A 190 17.32 12.44 8.12
CA LYS A 190 15.99 12.71 7.57
C LYS A 190 15.07 11.50 7.70
N TYR A 191 15.62 10.31 7.66
CA TYR A 191 14.86 9.07 7.60
C TYR A 191 15.39 8.03 8.58
N LEU A 192 14.47 7.40 9.32
CA LEU A 192 14.78 6.21 10.12
C LEU A 192 14.24 4.99 9.37
N VAL A 193 15.12 4.06 9.01
CA VAL A 193 14.77 2.80 8.35
C VAL A 193 14.83 1.67 9.36
N VAL A 194 13.71 0.98 9.56
CA VAL A 194 13.61 -0.19 10.47
C VAL A 194 13.28 -1.43 9.65
N LEU A 195 14.21 -2.37 9.62
CA LEU A 195 14.02 -3.70 9.04
C LEU A 195 13.56 -4.69 10.11
N SER A 196 12.61 -5.56 9.74
CA SER A 196 12.24 -6.71 10.55
C SER A 196 12.50 -8.01 9.80
N CYS A 197 12.95 -9.04 10.51
CA CYS A 197 13.16 -10.35 9.91
C CYS A 197 12.50 -11.46 10.73
N TYR A 198 11.99 -12.46 10.06
CA TYR A 198 11.52 -13.70 10.66
C TYR A 198 12.69 -14.66 10.81
N TYR A 199 13.48 -14.46 11.87
CA TYR A 199 14.81 -15.04 12.05
C TYR A 199 14.85 -16.58 11.96
N ASN A 200 13.80 -17.27 12.40
CA ASN A 200 13.72 -18.73 12.43
C ASN A 200 12.81 -19.33 11.34
N ARG A 201 12.42 -18.55 10.32
CA ARG A 201 11.60 -19.04 9.22
C ARG A 201 12.47 -19.42 8.02
N PRO A 202 12.30 -20.62 7.42
CA PRO A 202 13.00 -21.02 6.20
C PRO A 202 12.43 -20.31 4.97
N ASN A 203 13.06 -20.53 3.81
CA ASN A 203 12.57 -20.16 2.49
C ASN A 203 12.39 -18.66 2.25
N HIS A 204 13.33 -17.84 2.76
CA HIS A 204 13.40 -16.40 2.50
C HIS A 204 12.04 -15.68 2.71
N PRO A 205 11.53 -15.65 3.95
CA PRO A 205 10.27 -14.98 4.23
C PRO A 205 10.34 -13.51 3.83
N PRO A 206 9.20 -12.87 3.53
CA PRO A 206 9.17 -11.45 3.19
C PRO A 206 9.82 -10.60 4.27
N ILE A 207 10.48 -9.52 3.86
CA ILE A 207 11.17 -8.57 4.75
C ILE A 207 10.29 -7.33 4.90
N PRO A 208 9.60 -7.16 6.04
CA PRO A 208 8.89 -5.91 6.30
C PRO A 208 9.87 -4.82 6.72
N VAL A 209 9.72 -3.66 6.10
CA VAL A 209 10.50 -2.45 6.36
C VAL A 209 9.56 -1.31 6.65
N ILE A 210 9.87 -0.50 7.66
CA ILE A 210 9.20 0.76 7.91
C ILE A 210 10.22 1.88 7.79
N ILE A 211 9.89 2.90 6.99
CA ILE A 211 10.70 4.10 6.83
C ILE A 211 9.91 5.26 7.44
N TYR A 212 10.48 5.93 8.43
CA TYR A 212 9.87 7.13 9.03
C TYR A 212 10.58 8.38 8.53
N LYS A 213 9.82 9.41 8.13
CA LYS A 213 10.35 10.75 7.85
C LYS A 213 10.40 11.56 9.14
N MET A 214 11.60 11.94 9.56
CA MET A 214 11.86 12.65 10.80
C MET A 214 11.69 14.17 10.67
#